data_aa20fc8457194dd580c528135fa5cab8
#
_entry.id   aa20fc8457194dd580c528135fa5cab8
#
_cell.length_a   1.000
_cell.length_b   1.000
_cell.length_c   1.000
_cell.angle_alpha   90.00
_cell.angle_beta   90.00
_cell.angle_gamma   90.00
#
_symmetry.space_group_name_H-M   'P 1'
#
loop_
_entity.id
_entity.type
_entity.pdbx_description
1 polymer ?
#
loop_
_entity_poly.entity_id
_entity_poly.type
_entity_poly.pdbx_seq_one_letter_code
_entity_poly.pdbx_strand_id
1 'polypeptide(L)'
;IYLVALLWIGFSKSDSIKNQEDFSVAGRSLSPWILVGTMAATWMGTGSVLGNAGKTFEIGAAGFLLPIGGMLGVLALTKIAGKARASEKLTVPEIIGSRFGDVAMILSVVALLTAYLVIVSYQFNAGGAVIYTIFHDNLGSNLSLDQATIIAALFIVAYTVLAGLLSVAYTDVANGILMITCFIIALPILFVQAGGFEGMAMSFENKGMPNNMSLFGVLSFRDV
;
A
#
# COMPACT_ATOMS: atom_id res chain seq x y z
N ILE A 1 -3.60 4.24 -21.43
CA ILE A 1 -2.48 5.21 -21.45
C ILE A 1 -1.64 5.07 -20.19
N TYR A 2 -2.20 5.18 -18.97
CA TYR A 2 -1.47 5.11 -17.70
C TYR A 2 -0.65 3.82 -17.52
N LEU A 3 -1.26 2.63 -17.72
CA LEU A 3 -0.58 1.34 -17.63
C LEU A 3 0.58 1.21 -18.64
N VAL A 4 0.39 1.73 -19.84
CA VAL A 4 1.44 1.75 -20.89
C VAL A 4 2.60 2.65 -20.47
N ALA A 5 2.32 3.80 -19.86
CA ALA A 5 3.35 4.70 -19.34
C ALA A 5 4.16 4.05 -18.22
N LEU A 6 3.51 3.32 -17.30
CA LEU A 6 4.19 2.56 -16.25
C LEU A 6 5.12 1.47 -16.81
N LEU A 7 4.63 0.70 -17.79
CA LEU A 7 5.45 -0.30 -18.48
C LEU A 7 6.65 0.36 -19.16
N TRP A 8 6.44 1.48 -19.85
CA TRP A 8 7.52 2.21 -20.54
C TRP A 8 8.60 2.70 -19.56
N ILE A 9 8.21 3.27 -18.41
CA ILE A 9 9.16 3.66 -17.35
C ILE A 9 9.90 2.41 -16.84
N GLY A 10 9.17 1.30 -16.63
CA GLY A 10 9.75 0.02 -16.21
C GLY A 10 10.84 -0.46 -17.16
N PHE A 11 10.52 -0.56 -18.43
CA PHE A 11 11.47 -0.99 -19.47
C PHE A 11 12.65 -0.04 -19.63
N SER A 12 12.44 1.27 -19.58
CA SER A 12 13.52 2.26 -19.76
C SER A 12 14.59 2.20 -18.66
N LYS A 13 14.28 1.63 -17.50
CA LYS A 13 15.20 1.47 -16.37
C LYS A 13 15.75 0.06 -16.21
N SER A 14 15.22 -0.91 -16.95
CA SER A 14 15.65 -2.31 -16.89
C SER A 14 17.12 -2.51 -17.23
N ASP A 15 17.64 -1.76 -18.19
CA ASP A 15 19.05 -1.83 -18.60
C ASP A 15 20.05 -1.38 -17.51
N SER A 16 19.58 -0.72 -16.47
CA SER A 16 20.39 -0.30 -15.33
C SER A 16 20.65 -1.42 -14.32
N ILE A 17 19.94 -2.54 -14.45
CA ILE A 17 20.01 -3.69 -13.52
C ILE A 17 21.06 -4.66 -14.03
N LYS A 18 22.22 -4.73 -13.35
CA LYS A 18 23.34 -5.60 -13.74
C LYS A 18 23.58 -6.77 -12.77
N ASN A 19 23.12 -6.65 -11.54
CA ASN A 19 23.36 -7.64 -10.49
C ASN A 19 22.17 -7.68 -9.51
N GLN A 20 22.23 -8.63 -8.55
CA GLN A 20 21.17 -8.81 -7.55
C GLN A 20 21.02 -7.60 -6.61
N GLU A 21 22.10 -6.88 -6.33
CA GLU A 21 22.05 -5.68 -5.49
C GLU A 21 21.30 -4.54 -6.21
N ASP A 22 21.55 -4.36 -7.50
CA ASP A 22 20.80 -3.39 -8.32
C ASP A 22 19.32 -3.74 -8.35
N PHE A 23 18.98 -5.03 -8.52
CA PHE A 23 17.59 -5.49 -8.55
C PHE A 23 16.88 -5.32 -7.20
N SER A 24 17.52 -5.72 -6.10
CA SER A 24 16.87 -5.83 -4.79
C SER A 24 16.90 -4.55 -3.97
N VAL A 25 17.94 -3.72 -4.11
CA VAL A 25 18.13 -2.50 -3.32
C VAL A 25 18.52 -1.28 -4.18
N ALA A 26 18.30 -1.36 -5.49
CA ALA A 26 18.62 -0.30 -6.46
C ALA A 26 20.08 0.19 -6.36
N GLY A 27 21.04 -0.73 -6.12
CA GLY A 27 22.46 -0.41 -5.90
C GLY A 27 22.69 0.59 -4.75
N ARG A 28 21.73 0.75 -3.84
CA ARG A 28 21.71 1.75 -2.74
C ARG A 28 21.91 3.19 -3.22
N SER A 29 21.52 3.48 -4.46
CA SER A 29 21.74 4.75 -5.16
C SER A 29 20.56 5.71 -5.16
N LEU A 30 19.40 5.30 -4.59
CA LEU A 30 18.20 6.12 -4.57
C LEU A 30 18.40 7.40 -3.73
N SER A 31 17.99 8.53 -4.30
CA SER A 31 18.01 9.80 -3.57
C SER A 31 16.99 9.79 -2.42
N PRO A 32 17.21 10.59 -1.35
CA PRO A 32 16.26 10.68 -0.24
C PRO A 32 14.83 11.04 -0.67
N TRP A 33 14.67 11.89 -1.67
CA TRP A 33 13.37 12.30 -2.19
C TRP A 33 12.63 11.16 -2.90
N ILE A 34 13.35 10.36 -3.67
CA ILE A 34 12.78 9.15 -4.30
C ILE A 34 12.39 8.15 -3.23
N LEU A 35 13.22 7.95 -2.19
CA LEU A 35 12.90 7.06 -1.08
C LEU A 35 11.64 7.51 -0.33
N VAL A 36 11.50 8.80 -0.04
CA VAL A 36 10.28 9.34 0.57
C VAL A 36 9.07 9.11 -0.33
N GLY A 37 9.21 9.37 -1.63
CA GLY A 37 8.12 9.18 -2.60
C GLY A 37 7.68 7.72 -2.71
N THR A 38 8.62 6.78 -2.84
CA THR A 38 8.29 5.35 -2.93
C THR A 38 7.73 4.81 -1.61
N MET A 39 8.26 5.24 -0.44
CA MET A 39 7.69 4.88 0.85
C MET A 39 6.27 5.40 1.02
N ALA A 40 5.99 6.63 0.65
CA ALA A 40 4.65 7.21 0.70
C ALA A 40 3.68 6.44 -0.22
N ALA A 41 4.08 6.14 -1.45
CA ALA A 41 3.28 5.38 -2.39
C ALA A 41 3.02 3.94 -1.92
N THR A 42 4.04 3.28 -1.35
CA THR A 42 3.90 1.93 -0.77
C THR A 42 2.90 1.91 0.38
N TRP A 43 2.85 2.97 1.19
CA TRP A 43 1.90 3.10 2.29
C TRP A 43 0.46 3.33 1.81
N MET A 44 0.27 4.00 0.68
CA MET A 44 -1.04 4.30 0.08
C MET A 44 -1.56 3.12 -0.78
N GLY A 45 -1.61 1.93 -0.22
CA GLY A 45 -2.18 0.75 -0.88
C GLY A 45 -3.67 0.54 -0.57
N THR A 46 -4.25 -0.48 -1.16
CA THR A 46 -5.67 -0.84 -0.98
C THR A 46 -6.05 -1.02 0.49
N GLY A 47 -5.20 -1.70 1.28
CA GLY A 47 -5.43 -1.93 2.70
C GLY A 47 -5.46 -0.65 3.51
N SER A 48 -4.56 0.31 3.24
CA SER A 48 -4.51 1.58 3.97
C SER A 48 -5.62 2.54 3.55
N VAL A 49 -6.00 2.57 2.28
CA VAL A 49 -7.05 3.50 1.79
C VAL A 49 -8.44 2.93 2.05
N LEU A 50 -8.75 1.77 1.48
CA LEU A 50 -10.10 1.18 1.61
C LEU A 50 -10.30 0.48 2.95
N GLY A 51 -9.28 -0.24 3.44
CA GLY A 51 -9.35 -0.96 4.71
C GLY A 51 -9.51 -0.02 5.91
N ASN A 52 -8.69 1.04 5.99
CA ASN A 52 -8.81 2.02 7.07
C ASN A 52 -10.09 2.85 6.96
N ALA A 53 -10.55 3.18 5.74
CA ALA A 53 -11.83 3.85 5.55
C ALA A 53 -12.99 2.99 6.04
N GLY A 54 -13.01 1.70 5.68
CA GLY A 54 -13.99 0.73 6.17
C GLY A 54 -13.98 0.60 7.69
N LYS A 55 -12.79 0.47 8.30
CA LYS A 55 -12.66 0.40 9.76
C LYS A 55 -13.12 1.69 10.44
N THR A 56 -12.75 2.84 9.92
CA THR A 56 -13.21 4.12 10.47
C THR A 56 -14.73 4.26 10.35
N PHE A 57 -15.33 3.74 9.29
CA PHE A 57 -16.78 3.69 9.17
C PHE A 57 -17.42 2.78 10.23
N GLU A 58 -16.86 1.59 10.49
CA GLU A 58 -17.38 0.60 11.46
C GLU A 58 -17.23 1.07 12.92
N ILE A 59 -16.04 1.55 13.30
CA ILE A 59 -15.67 1.82 14.69
C ILE A 59 -15.54 3.32 15.02
N GLY A 60 -15.77 4.19 14.03
CA GLY A 60 -15.69 5.64 14.19
C GLY A 60 -14.26 6.15 14.24
N ALA A 61 -14.05 7.30 14.90
CA ALA A 61 -12.75 7.98 14.97
C ALA A 61 -11.63 7.10 15.58
N ALA A 62 -11.95 6.09 16.37
CA ALA A 62 -10.97 5.12 16.85
C ALA A 62 -10.24 4.38 15.73
N GLY A 63 -10.82 4.30 14.52
CA GLY A 63 -10.16 3.74 13.33
C GLY A 63 -8.85 4.46 12.96
N PHE A 64 -8.68 5.73 13.35
CA PHE A 64 -7.43 6.47 13.14
C PHE A 64 -6.27 5.98 14.00
N LEU A 65 -6.50 5.20 15.05
CA LEU A 65 -5.42 4.61 15.86
C LEU A 65 -4.53 3.68 15.04
N LEU A 66 -5.09 2.97 14.04
CA LEU A 66 -4.33 2.08 13.16
C LEU A 66 -3.22 2.81 12.38
N PRO A 67 -3.52 3.86 11.57
CA PRO A 67 -2.48 4.60 10.86
C PRO A 67 -1.56 5.37 11.80
N ILE A 68 -2.03 5.87 12.95
CA ILE A 68 -1.20 6.53 13.96
C ILE A 68 -0.18 5.52 14.54
N GLY A 69 -0.61 4.31 14.89
CA GLY A 69 0.27 3.25 15.36
C GLY A 69 1.36 2.90 14.34
N GLY A 70 0.99 2.79 13.06
CA GLY A 70 1.92 2.58 11.96
C GLY A 70 2.95 3.72 11.85
N MET A 71 2.53 4.97 11.92
CA MET A 71 3.41 6.14 11.87
C MET A 71 4.41 6.14 13.04
N LEU A 72 3.97 5.84 14.26
CA LEU A 72 4.84 5.70 15.42
C LEU A 72 5.84 4.56 15.24
N GLY A 73 5.42 3.44 14.64
CA GLY A 73 6.30 2.32 14.28
C GLY A 73 7.41 2.74 13.32
N VAL A 74 7.10 3.49 12.26
CA VAL A 74 8.11 4.02 11.32
C VAL A 74 9.08 4.95 12.04
N LEU A 75 8.60 5.84 12.91
CA LEU A 75 9.47 6.70 13.73
C LEU A 75 10.40 5.89 14.63
N ALA A 76 9.92 4.81 15.23
CA ALA A 76 10.76 3.92 16.02
C ALA A 76 11.85 3.21 15.20
N LEU A 77 11.54 2.83 13.94
CA LEU A 77 12.48 2.21 13.01
C LEU A 77 13.67 3.12 12.66
N THR A 78 13.52 4.45 12.72
CA THR A 78 14.62 5.39 12.44
C THR A 78 15.82 5.15 13.38
N LYS A 79 15.56 4.71 14.62
CA LYS A 79 16.62 4.42 15.61
C LYS A 79 17.49 3.22 15.25
N ILE A 80 16.97 2.28 14.47
CA ILE A 80 17.69 1.07 14.07
C ILE A 80 18.16 1.11 12.61
N ALA A 81 17.65 2.04 11.81
CA ALA A 81 17.94 2.14 10.38
C ALA A 81 19.45 2.23 10.08
N GLY A 82 20.21 3.01 10.86
CA GLY A 82 21.66 3.10 10.72
C GLY A 82 22.38 1.77 10.94
N LYS A 83 21.95 0.99 11.95
CA LYS A 83 22.51 -0.33 12.24
C LYS A 83 22.14 -1.35 11.16
N ALA A 84 20.90 -1.30 10.67
CA ALA A 84 20.45 -2.15 9.57
C ALA A 84 21.25 -1.88 8.28
N ARG A 85 21.48 -0.60 7.95
CA ARG A 85 22.31 -0.23 6.80
C ARG A 85 23.77 -0.70 6.96
N ALA A 86 24.34 -0.55 8.13
CA ALA A 86 25.72 -0.97 8.44
C ALA A 86 25.92 -2.49 8.39
N SER A 87 24.86 -3.29 8.44
CA SER A 87 24.96 -4.75 8.32
C SER A 87 25.30 -5.23 6.91
N GLU A 88 25.16 -4.36 5.88
CA GLU A 88 25.37 -4.66 4.46
C GLU A 88 24.53 -5.83 3.92
N LYS A 89 23.56 -6.31 4.69
CA LYS A 89 22.64 -7.38 4.28
C LYS A 89 21.56 -6.83 3.34
N LEU A 90 21.08 -7.69 2.44
CA LEU A 90 20.06 -7.31 1.46
C LEU A 90 18.65 -7.45 2.01
N THR A 91 18.45 -8.34 2.98
CA THR A 91 17.11 -8.67 3.48
C THR A 91 17.05 -8.66 5.01
N VAL A 92 15.86 -8.41 5.56
CA VAL A 92 15.62 -8.50 7.02
C VAL A 92 15.89 -9.91 7.58
N PRO A 93 15.48 -11.02 6.90
CA PRO A 93 15.84 -12.36 7.33
C PRO A 93 17.35 -12.59 7.47
N GLU A 94 18.15 -12.07 6.55
CA GLU A 94 19.62 -12.19 6.65
C GLU A 94 20.18 -11.45 7.85
N ILE A 95 19.61 -10.26 8.20
CA ILE A 95 20.00 -9.53 9.43
C ILE A 95 19.66 -10.36 10.65
N ILE A 96 18.47 -10.97 10.69
CA ILE A 96 18.04 -11.84 11.80
C ILE A 96 18.93 -13.09 11.88
N GLY A 97 19.19 -13.73 10.75
CA GLY A 97 20.03 -14.92 10.66
C GLY A 97 21.46 -14.67 11.12
N SER A 98 22.04 -13.53 10.77
CA SER A 98 23.40 -13.17 11.19
C SER A 98 23.55 -13.03 12.71
N ARG A 99 22.46 -12.80 13.45
CA ARG A 99 22.47 -12.64 14.91
C ARG A 99 21.96 -13.88 15.65
N PHE A 100 20.94 -14.56 15.12
CA PHE A 100 20.21 -15.62 15.82
C PHE A 100 20.33 -16.99 15.17
N GLY A 101 21.06 -17.09 14.05
CA GLY A 101 21.31 -18.34 13.34
C GLY A 101 20.26 -18.69 12.28
N ASP A 102 20.51 -19.80 11.55
CA ASP A 102 19.77 -20.16 10.33
C ASP A 102 18.29 -20.50 10.60
N VAL A 103 17.99 -21.10 11.75
CA VAL A 103 16.60 -21.42 12.09
C VAL A 103 15.76 -20.13 12.21
N ALA A 104 16.29 -19.10 12.85
CA ALA A 104 15.61 -17.81 12.97
C ALA A 104 15.47 -17.12 11.59
N MET A 105 16.46 -17.27 10.71
CA MET A 105 16.40 -16.80 9.34
C MET A 105 15.25 -17.48 8.58
N ILE A 106 15.16 -18.79 8.60
CA ILE A 106 14.12 -19.57 7.91
C ILE A 106 12.73 -19.18 8.44
N LEU A 107 12.55 -19.12 9.76
CA LEU A 107 11.26 -18.72 10.34
C LEU A 107 10.86 -17.29 9.93
N SER A 108 11.82 -16.36 9.89
CA SER A 108 11.52 -14.99 9.42
C SER A 108 11.20 -14.92 7.94
N VAL A 109 11.83 -15.74 7.09
CA VAL A 109 11.47 -15.88 5.67
C VAL A 109 10.04 -16.37 5.52
N VAL A 110 9.67 -17.46 6.21
CA VAL A 110 8.30 -18.01 6.15
C VAL A 110 7.27 -16.98 6.62
N ALA A 111 7.53 -16.29 7.73
CA ALA A 111 6.63 -15.27 8.24
C ALA A 111 6.44 -14.11 7.26
N LEU A 112 7.52 -13.60 6.66
CA LEU A 112 7.47 -12.54 5.65
C LEU A 112 6.76 -12.98 4.38
N LEU A 113 7.06 -14.17 3.85
CA LEU A 113 6.38 -14.69 2.67
C LEU A 113 4.88 -14.82 2.89
N THR A 114 4.47 -15.35 4.04
CA THR A 114 3.05 -15.47 4.39
C THR A 114 2.38 -14.08 4.45
N ALA A 115 3.01 -13.12 5.13
CA ALA A 115 2.48 -11.76 5.22
C ALA A 115 2.36 -11.09 3.83
N TYR A 116 3.39 -11.20 2.99
CA TYR A 116 3.36 -10.61 1.66
C TYR A 116 2.38 -11.29 0.72
N LEU A 117 2.18 -12.61 0.80
CA LEU A 117 1.16 -13.30 0.02
C LEU A 117 -0.25 -12.76 0.34
N VAL A 118 -0.54 -12.51 1.61
CA VAL A 118 -1.81 -11.89 2.00
C VAL A 118 -1.93 -10.47 1.42
N ILE A 119 -0.90 -9.63 1.56
CA ILE A 119 -0.91 -8.26 1.04
C ILE A 119 -1.08 -8.24 -0.48
N VAL A 120 -0.37 -9.10 -1.21
CA VAL A 120 -0.44 -9.18 -2.67
C VAL A 120 -1.82 -9.66 -3.13
N SER A 121 -2.44 -10.60 -2.42
CA SER A 121 -3.80 -11.07 -2.76
C SER A 121 -4.84 -9.94 -2.68
N TYR A 122 -4.72 -9.02 -1.70
CA TYR A 122 -5.55 -7.81 -1.65
C TYR A 122 -5.35 -6.92 -2.88
N GLN A 123 -4.11 -6.75 -3.34
CA GLN A 123 -3.82 -5.92 -4.51
C GLN A 123 -4.38 -6.54 -5.79
N PHE A 124 -4.29 -7.87 -5.94
CA PHE A 124 -4.88 -8.57 -7.08
C PHE A 124 -6.40 -8.43 -7.10
N ASN A 125 -7.07 -8.61 -5.98
CA ASN A 125 -8.52 -8.44 -5.88
C ASN A 125 -8.94 -7.00 -6.20
N ALA A 126 -8.22 -6.00 -5.68
CA ALA A 126 -8.53 -4.60 -5.97
C ALA A 126 -8.32 -4.26 -7.45
N GLY A 127 -7.20 -4.71 -8.04
CA GLY A 127 -6.93 -4.55 -9.47
C GLY A 127 -8.01 -5.24 -10.33
N GLY A 128 -8.41 -6.44 -9.93
CA GLY A 128 -9.49 -7.18 -10.58
C GLY A 128 -10.83 -6.45 -10.52
N ALA A 129 -11.19 -5.91 -9.35
CA ALA A 129 -12.42 -5.13 -9.20
C ALA A 129 -12.44 -3.89 -10.12
N VAL A 130 -11.32 -3.18 -10.24
CA VAL A 130 -11.20 -2.02 -11.15
C VAL A 130 -11.35 -2.44 -12.60
N ILE A 131 -10.67 -3.51 -13.03
CA ILE A 131 -10.79 -4.04 -14.40
C ILE A 131 -12.22 -4.50 -14.65
N TYR A 132 -12.83 -5.22 -13.73
CA TYR A 132 -14.20 -5.68 -13.84
C TYR A 132 -15.16 -4.51 -14.02
N THR A 133 -15.10 -3.50 -13.15
CA THR A 133 -15.99 -2.31 -13.25
C THR A 133 -15.82 -1.59 -14.58
N ILE A 134 -14.60 -1.44 -15.08
CA ILE A 134 -14.36 -0.76 -16.35
C ILE A 134 -14.93 -1.56 -17.54
N PHE A 135 -14.67 -2.85 -17.59
CA PHE A 135 -15.02 -3.66 -18.75
C PHE A 135 -16.44 -4.22 -18.69
N HIS A 136 -16.91 -4.64 -17.53
CA HIS A 136 -18.25 -5.19 -17.39
C HIS A 136 -19.30 -4.08 -17.29
N ASP A 137 -19.14 -3.15 -16.34
CA ASP A 137 -20.17 -2.15 -16.05
C ASP A 137 -20.22 -1.02 -17.10
N ASN A 138 -19.05 -0.62 -17.64
CA ASN A 138 -19.02 0.50 -18.60
C ASN A 138 -18.97 0.07 -20.07
N LEU A 139 -18.39 -1.09 -20.39
CA LEU A 139 -18.24 -1.56 -21.76
C LEU A 139 -19.13 -2.77 -22.08
N GLY A 140 -19.90 -3.27 -21.10
CA GLY A 140 -20.85 -4.38 -21.29
C GLY A 140 -20.19 -5.71 -21.67
N SER A 141 -18.93 -5.94 -21.28
CA SER A 141 -18.25 -7.20 -21.58
C SER A 141 -18.73 -8.32 -20.65
N ASN A 142 -18.66 -9.58 -21.12
CA ASN A 142 -18.97 -10.77 -20.32
C ASN A 142 -17.80 -11.21 -19.40
N LEU A 143 -16.91 -10.29 -19.02
CA LEU A 143 -15.78 -10.57 -18.18
C LEU A 143 -16.25 -10.88 -16.74
N SER A 144 -15.87 -12.02 -16.19
CA SER A 144 -16.14 -12.33 -14.78
C SER A 144 -15.13 -11.64 -13.85
N LEU A 145 -15.50 -11.47 -12.58
CA LEU A 145 -14.59 -10.89 -11.57
C LEU A 145 -13.29 -11.72 -11.42
N ASP A 146 -13.39 -13.04 -11.47
CA ASP A 146 -12.23 -13.93 -11.36
C ASP A 146 -11.28 -13.75 -12.56
N GLN A 147 -11.83 -13.66 -13.77
CA GLN A 147 -11.04 -13.40 -14.97
C GLN A 147 -10.36 -12.04 -14.90
N ALA A 148 -11.06 -11.01 -14.45
CA ALA A 148 -10.50 -9.68 -14.25
C ALA A 148 -9.36 -9.70 -13.21
N THR A 149 -9.53 -10.45 -12.12
CA THR A 149 -8.50 -10.62 -11.08
C THR A 149 -7.26 -11.35 -11.63
N ILE A 150 -7.43 -12.39 -12.44
CA ILE A 150 -6.32 -13.10 -13.10
C ILE A 150 -5.58 -12.15 -14.06
N ILE A 151 -6.29 -11.35 -14.85
CA ILE A 151 -5.68 -10.38 -15.76
C ILE A 151 -4.87 -9.35 -14.97
N ALA A 152 -5.43 -8.82 -13.87
CA ALA A 152 -4.73 -7.90 -12.98
C ALA A 152 -3.45 -8.53 -12.40
N ALA A 153 -3.56 -9.76 -11.89
CA ALA A 153 -2.43 -10.49 -11.32
C ALA A 153 -1.31 -10.71 -12.34
N LEU A 154 -1.65 -11.18 -13.53
CA LEU A 154 -0.68 -11.39 -14.61
C LEU A 154 0.04 -10.08 -14.99
N PHE A 155 -0.70 -8.98 -15.10
CA PHE A 155 -0.12 -7.66 -15.40
C PHE A 155 0.83 -7.21 -14.29
N ILE A 156 0.41 -7.30 -13.01
CA ILE A 156 1.21 -6.88 -11.86
C ILE A 156 2.48 -7.72 -11.76
N VAL A 157 2.39 -9.04 -11.90
CA VAL A 157 3.55 -9.95 -11.86
C VAL A 157 4.52 -9.65 -13.00
N ALA A 158 4.02 -9.54 -14.23
CA ALA A 158 4.86 -9.24 -15.39
C ALA A 158 5.59 -7.91 -15.22
N TYR A 159 4.87 -6.87 -14.81
CA TYR A 159 5.44 -5.55 -14.54
C TYR A 159 6.53 -5.61 -13.44
N THR A 160 6.26 -6.28 -12.33
CA THR A 160 7.17 -6.34 -11.18
C THR A 160 8.45 -7.12 -11.51
N VAL A 161 8.32 -8.24 -12.20
CA VAL A 161 9.48 -9.08 -12.60
C VAL A 161 10.42 -8.34 -13.56
N LEU A 162 9.85 -7.54 -14.47
CA LEU A 162 10.64 -6.81 -15.46
C LEU A 162 11.29 -5.54 -14.89
N ALA A 163 10.72 -4.98 -13.83
CA ALA A 163 11.06 -3.63 -13.41
C ALA A 163 12.22 -3.51 -12.39
N GLY A 164 12.39 -4.49 -11.48
CA GLY A 164 13.31 -4.36 -10.35
C GLY A 164 13.01 -3.17 -9.42
N LEU A 165 13.71 -3.05 -8.30
CA LEU A 165 13.42 -2.01 -7.29
C LEU A 165 13.64 -0.59 -7.82
N LEU A 166 14.66 -0.37 -8.65
CA LEU A 166 14.96 0.96 -9.19
C LEU A 166 13.77 1.49 -10.00
N SER A 167 13.24 0.67 -10.89
CA SER A 167 12.12 1.05 -11.74
C SER A 167 10.82 1.24 -10.94
N VAL A 168 10.56 0.31 -9.99
CA VAL A 168 9.42 0.43 -9.07
C VAL A 168 9.48 1.74 -8.28
N ALA A 169 10.65 2.12 -7.75
CA ALA A 169 10.78 3.36 -6.99
C ALA A 169 10.41 4.61 -7.80
N TYR A 170 10.79 4.68 -9.08
CA TYR A 170 10.40 5.82 -9.93
C TYR A 170 8.92 5.82 -10.28
N THR A 171 8.34 4.66 -10.57
CA THR A 171 6.89 4.57 -10.82
C THR A 171 6.07 4.84 -9.57
N ASP A 172 6.56 4.45 -8.40
CA ASP A 172 5.93 4.74 -7.12
C ASP A 172 5.87 6.25 -6.85
N VAL A 173 6.94 6.99 -7.15
CA VAL A 173 6.93 8.46 -7.03
C VAL A 173 5.84 9.06 -7.92
N ALA A 174 5.73 8.61 -9.18
CA ALA A 174 4.70 9.08 -10.09
C ALA A 174 3.27 8.72 -9.58
N ASN A 175 3.10 7.49 -9.11
CA ASN A 175 1.84 7.04 -8.50
C ASN A 175 1.50 7.84 -7.23
N GLY A 176 2.48 8.07 -6.36
CA GLY A 176 2.30 8.85 -5.13
C GLY A 176 1.86 10.27 -5.41
N ILE A 177 2.46 10.95 -6.38
CA ILE A 177 2.05 12.29 -6.80
C ILE A 177 0.60 12.26 -7.34
N LEU A 178 0.27 11.29 -8.20
CA LEU A 178 -1.08 11.14 -8.72
C LEU A 178 -2.11 10.92 -7.61
N MET A 179 -1.82 10.00 -6.68
CA MET A 179 -2.71 9.69 -5.54
C MET A 179 -2.92 10.90 -4.64
N ILE A 180 -1.86 11.62 -4.27
CA ILE A 180 -1.96 12.83 -3.44
C ILE A 180 -2.81 13.88 -4.15
N THR A 181 -2.59 14.09 -5.44
CA THR A 181 -3.40 15.03 -6.24
C THR A 181 -4.86 14.63 -6.27
N CYS A 182 -5.15 13.34 -6.48
CA CYS A 182 -6.52 12.83 -6.43
C CYS A 182 -7.18 13.05 -5.06
N PHE A 183 -6.46 12.81 -3.96
CA PHE A 183 -6.99 13.05 -2.62
C PHE A 183 -7.26 14.53 -2.35
N ILE A 184 -6.36 15.43 -2.75
CA ILE A 184 -6.55 16.88 -2.57
C ILE A 184 -7.81 17.35 -3.32
N ILE A 185 -8.12 16.79 -4.47
CA ILE A 185 -9.32 17.14 -5.25
C ILE A 185 -10.56 16.43 -4.72
N ALA A 186 -10.47 15.12 -4.46
CA ALA A 186 -11.63 14.30 -4.12
C ALA A 186 -12.17 14.57 -2.70
N LEU A 187 -11.29 14.78 -1.71
CA LEU A 187 -11.72 14.96 -0.33
C LEU A 187 -12.65 16.15 -0.12
N PRO A 188 -12.37 17.38 -0.63
CA PRO A 188 -13.30 18.49 -0.51
C PRO A 188 -14.64 18.21 -1.21
N ILE A 189 -14.62 17.59 -2.38
CA ILE A 189 -15.83 17.27 -3.13
C ILE A 189 -16.69 16.28 -2.35
N LEU A 190 -16.09 15.19 -1.85
CA LEU A 190 -16.80 14.18 -1.06
C LEU A 190 -17.32 14.75 0.25
N PHE A 191 -16.56 15.65 0.91
CA PHE A 191 -16.98 16.29 2.13
C PHE A 191 -18.23 17.16 1.92
N VAL A 192 -18.27 17.94 0.84
CA VAL A 192 -19.43 18.75 0.48
C VAL A 192 -20.63 17.87 0.11
N GLN A 193 -20.41 16.80 -0.67
CA GLN A 193 -21.46 15.84 -1.03
C GLN A 193 -22.04 15.10 0.19
N ALA A 194 -21.21 14.82 1.19
CA ALA A 194 -21.65 14.22 2.44
C ALA A 194 -22.46 15.19 3.35
N GLY A 195 -22.61 16.45 2.97
CA GLY A 195 -23.29 17.48 3.80
C GLY A 195 -22.42 17.98 4.95
N GLY A 196 -21.08 17.87 4.83
CA GLY A 196 -20.13 18.25 5.87
C GLY A 196 -20.22 17.35 7.11
N PHE A 197 -19.78 17.88 8.25
CA PHE A 197 -19.84 17.14 9.52
C PHE A 197 -21.25 16.82 9.97
N GLU A 198 -22.21 17.72 9.74
CA GLU A 198 -23.63 17.52 10.11
C GLU A 198 -24.26 16.41 9.27
N GLY A 199 -24.03 16.39 7.95
CA GLY A 199 -24.53 15.34 7.06
C GLY A 199 -23.94 13.98 7.38
N MET A 200 -22.66 13.91 7.73
CA MET A 200 -22.02 12.68 8.20
C MET A 200 -22.62 12.19 9.52
N ALA A 201 -22.85 13.10 10.50
CA ALA A 201 -23.45 12.76 11.78
C ALA A 201 -24.87 12.20 11.59
N MET A 202 -25.71 12.87 10.81
CA MET A 202 -27.06 12.37 10.47
C MET A 202 -27.02 11.02 9.75
N SER A 203 -26.04 10.81 8.86
CA SER A 203 -25.89 9.53 8.16
C SER A 203 -25.55 8.38 9.12
N PHE A 204 -24.68 8.61 10.10
CA PHE A 204 -24.36 7.62 11.13
C PHE A 204 -25.54 7.36 12.07
N GLU A 205 -26.27 8.41 12.47
CA GLU A 205 -27.47 8.29 13.31
C GLU A 205 -28.53 7.45 12.60
N ASN A 206 -28.82 7.74 11.33
CA ASN A 206 -29.77 6.97 10.51
C ASN A 206 -29.40 5.50 10.33
N LYS A 207 -28.11 5.18 10.43
CA LYS A 207 -27.59 3.80 10.37
C LYS A 207 -27.49 3.12 11.75
N GLY A 208 -27.95 3.79 12.81
CA GLY A 208 -27.87 3.25 14.17
C GLY A 208 -26.47 3.27 14.79
N MET A 209 -25.58 4.13 14.28
CA MET A 209 -24.17 4.26 14.69
C MET A 209 -23.84 5.67 15.23
N PRO A 210 -24.62 6.25 16.18
CA PRO A 210 -24.48 7.65 16.60
C PRO A 210 -23.12 7.96 17.24
N ASN A 211 -22.47 6.95 17.85
CA ASN A 211 -21.18 7.12 18.52
C ASN A 211 -19.98 7.22 17.57
N ASN A 212 -20.14 6.91 16.27
CA ASN A 212 -19.03 6.86 15.33
C ASN A 212 -18.37 8.23 15.08
N MET A 213 -19.05 9.33 15.39
CA MET A 213 -18.47 10.70 15.35
C MET A 213 -17.77 11.08 16.65
N SER A 214 -17.84 10.28 17.72
CA SER A 214 -17.11 10.55 18.96
C SER A 214 -15.62 10.20 18.84
N LEU A 215 -14.78 10.76 19.72
CA LEU A 215 -13.32 10.60 19.67
C LEU A 215 -12.89 9.11 19.73
N PHE A 216 -13.57 8.31 20.51
CA PHE A 216 -13.29 6.87 20.64
C PHE A 216 -14.25 5.98 19.80
N GLY A 217 -15.17 6.59 19.04
CA GLY A 217 -16.16 5.85 18.26
C GLY A 217 -17.00 4.93 19.11
N VAL A 218 -17.05 3.65 18.72
CA VAL A 218 -17.76 2.59 19.46
C VAL A 218 -16.90 1.93 20.54
N LEU A 219 -15.60 2.24 20.60
CA LEU A 219 -14.68 1.67 21.59
C LEU A 219 -14.79 2.44 22.91
N SER A 220 -14.76 1.70 24.03
CA SER A 220 -14.59 2.33 25.34
C SER A 220 -13.12 2.56 25.62
N PHE A 221 -12.79 3.45 26.59
CA PHE A 221 -11.42 3.68 27.01
C PHE A 221 -10.70 2.41 27.51
N ARG A 222 -11.47 1.36 27.86
CA ARG A 222 -10.93 0.07 28.29
C ARG A 222 -10.57 -0.87 27.13
N ASP A 223 -11.08 -0.57 25.93
CA ASP A 223 -10.88 -1.41 24.72
C ASP A 223 -9.70 -0.89 23.88
N VAL A 224 -9.11 0.29 24.22
CA VAL A 224 -7.97 0.93 23.58
C VAL A 224 -6.71 0.78 24.43
#